data_7464433f535a6a881ad6860ec173e2bd
#
_entry.id   7464433f535a6a881ad6860ec173e2bd
#
_cell.length_a   1.000
_cell.length_b   1.000
_cell.length_c   1.000
_cell.angle_alpha   90.00
_cell.angle_beta   90.00
_cell.angle_gamma   90.00
#
_symmetry.space_group_name_H-M   'P 1'
#
loop_
_entity.id
_entity.type
_entity.pdbx_description
1 polymer ?
#
loop_
_entity_poly.entity_id
_entity_poly.type
_entity_poly.pdbx_seq_one_letter_code
_entity_poly.pdbx_strand_id
1 'polypeptide(L)'
;MKKRTMLYSTMLTLTISAGSAVAGGSANDRSSVPLQGAWQLTINPVNCETGVPSPVKFVSFITFSAGGTVTEATSNPFFQPGQRSPGLGYWERNSRTFYHSIVQAFIQFDSVDPVPPAPMYVRGIQTLDQTISMQDASHWTSDALVTFHDVSGATVPPSGCAKATAVRM
;
A
#
# COMPACT_ATOMS: atom_id res chain seq x y z
N MET A 1 -45.38 62.00 -23.31
CA MET A 1 -45.05 61.83 -21.90
C MET A 1 -44.39 60.53 -21.66
N LYS A 2 -43.06 60.50 -21.43
CA LYS A 2 -42.29 59.27 -21.19
C LYS A 2 -42.03 59.19 -19.70
N LYS A 3 -42.61 58.16 -19.03
CA LYS A 3 -42.32 57.84 -17.61
C LYS A 3 -41.01 57.07 -17.56
N ARG A 4 -40.01 57.63 -16.85
CA ARG A 4 -38.74 56.93 -16.49
C ARG A 4 -38.98 56.21 -15.18
N THR A 5 -38.85 54.90 -15.22
CA THR A 5 -38.81 54.02 -14.05
C THR A 5 -37.38 53.97 -13.53
N MET A 6 -37.15 54.47 -12.31
CA MET A 6 -35.87 54.29 -11.59
C MET A 6 -35.81 52.92 -10.96
N LEU A 7 -34.81 52.12 -11.35
CA LEU A 7 -34.44 50.87 -10.68
C LEU A 7 -33.46 51.21 -9.53
N TYR A 8 -33.88 50.97 -8.31
CA TYR A 8 -32.97 50.96 -7.17
C TYR A 8 -32.22 49.63 -7.09
N SER A 9 -30.91 49.72 -7.28
CA SER A 9 -29.99 48.57 -7.08
C SER A 9 -29.61 48.51 -5.59
N THR A 10 -30.14 47.53 -4.89
CA THR A 10 -29.76 47.22 -3.50
C THR A 10 -28.49 46.42 -3.51
N MET A 11 -27.37 47.04 -3.13
CA MET A 11 -26.10 46.33 -2.87
C MET A 11 -26.23 45.52 -1.58
N LEU A 12 -26.23 44.21 -1.71
CA LEU A 12 -26.13 43.27 -0.59
C LEU A 12 -24.64 43.09 -0.25
N THR A 13 -24.18 43.74 0.81
CA THR A 13 -22.82 43.55 1.35
C THR A 13 -22.76 42.23 2.12
N LEU A 14 -22.12 41.21 1.53
CA LEU A 14 -21.82 39.92 2.18
C LEU A 14 -20.57 40.11 3.07
N THR A 15 -20.74 40.23 4.36
CA THR A 15 -19.64 40.19 5.33
C THR A 15 -19.24 38.76 5.58
N ILE A 16 -18.11 38.34 4.97
CA ILE A 16 -17.46 37.05 5.26
C ILE A 16 -16.69 37.22 6.55
N SER A 17 -17.23 36.77 7.67
CA SER A 17 -16.49 36.59 8.91
C SER A 17 -15.57 35.37 8.77
N ALA A 18 -14.28 35.64 8.58
CA ALA A 18 -13.23 34.61 8.67
C ALA A 18 -13.12 34.16 10.14
N GLY A 19 -13.92 33.17 10.49
CA GLY A 19 -13.76 32.42 11.74
C GLY A 19 -12.47 31.62 11.66
N SER A 20 -11.40 32.08 12.30
CA SER A 20 -10.22 31.32 12.55
C SER A 20 -10.59 30.18 13.50
N ALA A 21 -10.96 29.02 12.97
CA ALA A 21 -11.00 27.78 13.73
C ALA A 21 -9.56 27.43 14.09
N VAL A 22 -9.10 27.90 15.24
CA VAL A 22 -7.92 27.34 15.89
C VAL A 22 -8.31 25.92 16.29
N ALA A 23 -8.03 24.97 15.41
CA ALA A 23 -8.04 23.57 15.77
C ALA A 23 -6.91 23.38 16.80
N GLY A 24 -7.26 23.57 18.08
CA GLY A 24 -6.46 23.16 19.23
C GLY A 24 -6.38 21.64 19.25
N GLY A 25 -5.73 21.06 18.26
CA GLY A 25 -5.28 19.67 18.31
C GLY A 25 -4.22 19.60 19.38
N SER A 26 -4.54 18.92 20.48
CA SER A 26 -3.62 18.58 21.54
C SER A 26 -2.34 18.04 20.91
N ALA A 27 -1.22 18.77 21.05
CA ALA A 27 0.09 18.43 20.48
C ALA A 27 0.67 17.12 21.06
N ASN A 28 -0.04 16.46 21.96
CA ASN A 28 0.40 15.26 22.67
C ASN A 28 -0.11 13.95 22.08
N ASP A 29 -0.91 13.95 21.03
CA ASP A 29 -1.45 12.71 20.44
C ASP A 29 -0.91 12.40 19.04
N ARG A 30 0.21 13.03 18.66
CA ARG A 30 1.10 12.50 17.63
C ARG A 30 1.98 11.40 18.23
N SER A 31 1.39 10.43 18.90
CA SER A 31 2.05 9.15 19.02
C SER A 31 2.26 8.68 17.59
N SER A 32 3.49 8.85 17.09
CA SER A 32 3.90 8.33 15.80
C SER A 32 3.35 6.91 15.69
N VAL A 33 2.52 6.65 14.68
CA VAL A 33 2.05 5.29 14.45
C VAL A 33 3.32 4.49 14.18
N PRO A 34 3.69 3.52 15.02
CA PRO A 34 5.03 2.91 14.95
C PRO A 34 5.36 2.33 13.57
N LEU A 35 4.34 1.92 12.81
CA LEU A 35 4.53 1.34 11.48
C LEU A 35 4.87 2.36 10.39
N GLN A 36 4.49 3.65 10.53
CA GLN A 36 4.78 4.66 9.51
C GLN A 36 6.27 4.81 9.27
N GLY A 37 6.67 4.93 8.00
CA GLY A 37 8.05 5.08 7.57
C GLY A 37 8.48 4.06 6.54
N ALA A 38 9.77 4.07 6.23
CA ALA A 38 10.40 3.15 5.29
C ALA A 38 11.09 1.99 6.02
N TRP A 39 10.98 0.81 5.43
CA TRP A 39 11.45 -0.45 6.01
C TRP A 39 12.13 -1.31 4.98
N GLN A 40 13.22 -1.95 5.39
CA GLN A 40 13.86 -3.02 4.65
C GLN A 40 13.38 -4.37 5.21
N LEU A 41 12.88 -5.22 4.32
CA LEU A 41 12.37 -6.54 4.65
C LEU A 41 13.31 -7.63 4.17
N THR A 42 13.45 -8.67 4.97
CA THR A 42 13.91 -9.99 4.51
C THR A 42 12.70 -10.89 4.43
N ILE A 43 12.36 -11.32 3.22
CA ILE A 43 11.20 -12.18 2.94
C ILE A 43 11.65 -13.61 2.79
N ASN A 44 10.94 -14.51 3.45
CA ASN A 44 11.14 -15.95 3.39
C ASN A 44 9.82 -16.61 2.97
N PRO A 45 9.70 -17.08 1.72
CA PRO A 45 8.57 -17.91 1.31
C PRO A 45 8.50 -19.16 2.18
N VAL A 46 7.29 -19.57 2.53
CA VAL A 46 7.04 -20.75 3.33
C VAL A 46 5.96 -21.60 2.68
N ASN A 47 5.99 -22.90 2.92
CA ASN A 47 4.88 -23.76 2.55
C ASN A 47 3.65 -23.39 3.42
N CYS A 48 2.51 -23.15 2.79
CA CYS A 48 1.31 -22.67 3.49
C CYS A 48 0.75 -23.70 4.49
N GLU A 49 0.91 -25.01 4.22
CA GLU A 49 0.36 -26.08 5.04
C GLU A 49 1.28 -26.45 6.21
N THR A 50 2.58 -26.54 5.93
CA THR A 50 3.56 -27.05 6.91
C THR A 50 4.34 -25.92 7.60
N GLY A 51 4.33 -24.71 7.05
CA GLY A 51 5.14 -23.58 7.53
C GLY A 51 6.64 -23.73 7.24
N VAL A 52 7.05 -24.80 6.55
CA VAL A 52 8.47 -25.05 6.25
C VAL A 52 9.00 -23.94 5.33
N PRO A 53 10.10 -23.27 5.73
CA PRO A 53 10.66 -22.18 4.94
C PRO A 53 11.36 -22.69 3.68
N SER A 54 11.24 -21.89 2.61
CA SER A 54 12.03 -22.04 1.41
C SER A 54 13.52 -21.75 1.69
N PRO A 55 14.45 -22.41 0.99
CA PRO A 55 15.86 -22.02 1.07
C PRO A 55 16.14 -20.65 0.46
N VAL A 56 15.24 -20.14 -0.39
CA VAL A 56 15.39 -18.85 -1.06
C VAL A 56 14.82 -17.74 -0.16
N LYS A 57 15.64 -16.73 0.11
CA LYS A 57 15.24 -15.48 0.75
C LYS A 57 15.53 -14.31 -0.18
N PHE A 58 14.76 -13.24 -0.07
CA PHE A 58 15.00 -12.04 -0.87
C PHE A 58 14.62 -10.78 -0.07
N VAL A 59 15.04 -9.63 -0.60
CA VAL A 59 14.86 -8.33 0.05
C VAL A 59 13.70 -7.58 -0.61
N SER A 60 12.97 -6.82 0.18
CA SER A 60 11.97 -5.87 -0.28
C SER A 60 12.11 -4.56 0.51
N PHE A 61 11.73 -3.45 -0.12
CA PHE A 61 11.55 -2.17 0.55
C PHE A 61 10.06 -1.83 0.58
N ILE A 62 9.56 -1.44 1.73
CA ILE A 62 8.17 -1.06 1.90
C ILE A 62 8.07 0.28 2.63
N THR A 63 7.14 1.12 2.21
CA THR A 63 6.87 2.41 2.85
C THR A 63 5.40 2.50 3.24
N PHE A 64 5.16 2.74 4.51
CA PHE A 64 3.83 2.99 5.07
C PHE A 64 3.66 4.49 5.28
N SER A 65 2.82 5.11 4.47
CA SER A 65 2.55 6.56 4.52
C SER A 65 1.46 6.89 5.52
N ALA A 66 1.51 8.10 6.08
CA ALA A 66 0.37 8.66 6.82
C ALA A 66 -0.87 8.67 5.90
N GLY A 67 -2.02 8.28 6.45
CA GLY A 67 -3.25 8.19 5.66
C GLY A 67 -3.53 6.81 5.08
N GLY A 68 -2.71 5.80 5.41
CA GLY A 68 -3.04 4.40 5.13
C GLY A 68 -2.57 3.87 3.78
N THR A 69 -1.76 4.61 3.02
CA THR A 69 -1.19 4.12 1.76
C THR A 69 0.10 3.35 2.03
N VAL A 70 0.33 2.28 1.28
CA VAL A 70 1.56 1.50 1.29
C VAL A 70 2.11 1.33 -0.12
N THR A 71 3.43 1.41 -0.25
CA THR A 71 4.17 1.12 -1.50
C THR A 71 5.26 0.10 -1.22
N GLU A 72 5.55 -0.75 -2.20
CA GLU A 72 6.52 -1.82 -2.07
C GLU A 72 7.33 -2.00 -3.35
N ALA A 73 8.62 -2.29 -3.18
CA ALA A 73 9.52 -2.72 -4.24
C ALA A 73 10.30 -3.95 -3.79
N THR A 74 10.27 -5.02 -4.58
CA THR A 74 10.85 -6.30 -4.22
C THR A 74 11.92 -6.77 -5.19
N SER A 75 12.95 -7.43 -4.67
CA SER A 75 13.96 -8.16 -5.45
C SER A 75 13.60 -9.65 -5.64
N ASN A 76 12.32 -9.98 -5.65
CA ASN A 76 11.85 -11.36 -5.72
C ASN A 76 12.40 -12.11 -6.95
N PRO A 77 13.26 -13.13 -6.76
CA PRO A 77 13.93 -13.82 -7.85
C PRO A 77 13.02 -14.78 -8.64
N PHE A 78 11.79 -14.98 -8.19
CA PHE A 78 10.78 -15.77 -8.92
C PHE A 78 10.15 -15.00 -10.08
N PHE A 79 10.43 -13.69 -10.20
CA PHE A 79 10.02 -12.87 -11.32
C PHE A 79 11.22 -12.46 -12.16
N GLN A 80 11.06 -12.47 -13.47
CA GLN A 80 12.02 -11.87 -14.37
C GLN A 80 12.01 -10.33 -14.27
N PRO A 81 13.10 -9.65 -14.64
CA PRO A 81 13.13 -8.20 -14.68
C PRO A 81 11.97 -7.63 -15.48
N GLY A 82 11.20 -6.72 -14.86
CA GLY A 82 10.03 -6.10 -15.48
C GLY A 82 8.75 -6.94 -15.46
N GLN A 83 8.79 -8.17 -15.02
CA GLN A 83 7.60 -9.05 -14.97
C GLN A 83 6.60 -8.63 -13.88
N ARG A 84 7.08 -8.05 -12.80
CA ARG A 84 6.25 -7.54 -11.71
C ARG A 84 6.47 -6.04 -11.52
N SER A 85 5.39 -5.28 -11.43
CA SER A 85 5.47 -3.86 -11.08
C SER A 85 5.81 -3.67 -9.60
N PRO A 86 6.23 -2.45 -9.18
CA PRO A 86 6.11 -2.06 -7.78
C PRO A 86 4.70 -2.29 -7.26
N GLY A 87 4.61 -2.60 -5.96
CA GLY A 87 3.35 -2.79 -5.27
C GLY A 87 2.78 -1.48 -4.74
N LEU A 88 1.46 -1.39 -4.77
CA LEU A 88 0.69 -0.29 -4.20
C LEU A 88 -0.49 -0.86 -3.43
N GLY A 89 -0.86 -0.22 -2.31
CA GLY A 89 -1.98 -0.71 -1.54
C GLY A 89 -2.32 0.18 -0.35
N TYR A 90 -2.94 -0.44 0.63
CA TYR A 90 -3.33 0.24 1.85
C TYR A 90 -2.93 -0.57 3.08
N TRP A 91 -2.90 0.12 4.21
CA TRP A 91 -2.68 -0.47 5.52
C TRP A 91 -3.58 0.19 6.56
N GLU A 92 -3.88 -0.58 7.59
CA GLU A 92 -4.69 -0.14 8.71
C GLU A 92 -4.13 -0.68 10.03
N ARG A 93 -4.49 -0.02 11.11
CA ARG A 93 -4.10 -0.42 12.46
C ARG A 93 -5.21 -1.21 13.10
N ASN A 94 -4.95 -2.48 13.43
CA ASN A 94 -5.94 -3.34 14.10
C ASN A 94 -5.85 -3.24 15.62
N SER A 95 -4.62 -3.00 16.15
CA SER A 95 -4.41 -2.82 17.59
C SER A 95 -3.15 -1.97 17.84
N ARG A 96 -2.71 -1.91 19.10
CA ARG A 96 -1.49 -1.15 19.46
C ARG A 96 -0.25 -1.62 18.71
N THR A 97 -0.11 -2.92 18.47
CA THR A 97 1.07 -3.56 17.89
C THR A 97 0.79 -4.35 16.62
N PHE A 98 -0.49 -4.54 16.26
CA PHE A 98 -0.88 -5.29 15.07
C PHE A 98 -1.46 -4.38 14.00
N TYR A 99 -1.04 -4.64 12.76
CA TYR A 99 -1.49 -3.93 11.57
C TYR A 99 -1.83 -4.94 10.49
N HIS A 100 -2.67 -4.53 9.57
CA HIS A 100 -3.01 -5.25 8.36
C HIS A 100 -2.63 -4.42 7.16
N SER A 101 -2.12 -5.05 6.11
CA SER A 101 -1.88 -4.38 4.83
C SER A 101 -2.22 -5.27 3.66
N ILE A 102 -2.76 -4.66 2.61
CA ILE A 102 -2.95 -5.29 1.31
C ILE A 102 -2.10 -4.53 0.31
N VAL A 103 -1.22 -5.27 -0.38
CA VAL A 103 -0.38 -4.73 -1.45
C VAL A 103 -0.69 -5.47 -2.73
N GLN A 104 -0.91 -4.73 -3.81
CA GLN A 104 -1.17 -5.27 -5.13
C GLN A 104 -0.09 -4.83 -6.11
N ALA A 105 0.32 -5.73 -6.99
CA ALA A 105 1.27 -5.45 -8.06
C ALA A 105 0.78 -6.09 -9.36
N PHE A 106 0.99 -5.40 -10.47
CA PHE A 106 0.69 -5.96 -11.77
C PHE A 106 1.71 -7.04 -12.15
N ILE A 107 1.22 -8.14 -12.69
CA ILE A 107 2.03 -9.09 -13.43
C ILE A 107 1.93 -8.69 -14.92
N GLN A 108 3.04 -8.25 -15.50
CA GLN A 108 3.05 -7.58 -16.79
C GLN A 108 3.17 -8.52 -17.99
N PHE A 109 3.69 -9.75 -17.78
CA PHE A 109 3.73 -10.78 -18.82
C PHE A 109 3.84 -12.16 -18.18
N ASP A 110 3.52 -13.19 -18.94
CA ASP A 110 3.63 -14.57 -18.51
C ASP A 110 5.12 -14.96 -18.34
N SER A 111 5.41 -15.84 -17.38
CA SER A 111 6.75 -16.38 -17.17
C SER A 111 7.27 -17.19 -18.36
N VAL A 112 6.39 -17.67 -19.23
CA VAL A 112 6.74 -18.39 -20.46
C VAL A 112 6.89 -17.48 -21.67
N ASP A 113 6.48 -16.23 -21.57
CA ASP A 113 6.64 -15.25 -22.64
C ASP A 113 8.12 -14.83 -22.76
N PRO A 114 8.58 -14.51 -23.96
CA PRO A 114 9.96 -14.08 -24.16
C PRO A 114 10.24 -12.79 -23.38
N VAL A 115 11.46 -12.69 -22.91
CA VAL A 115 11.98 -11.51 -22.24
C VAL A 115 11.87 -10.27 -23.16
N PRO A 116 11.63 -9.07 -22.62
CA PRO A 116 11.61 -7.83 -23.39
C PRO A 116 12.69 -7.76 -24.48
N PRO A 117 12.39 -7.20 -25.68
CA PRO A 117 11.46 -6.09 -25.90
C PRO A 117 10.03 -6.43 -26.33
N ALA A 118 9.50 -7.62 -26.02
CA ALA A 118 8.09 -7.89 -26.28
C ALA A 118 7.21 -6.84 -25.58
N PRO A 119 6.06 -6.46 -26.17
CA PRO A 119 5.17 -5.49 -25.55
C PRO A 119 4.77 -5.95 -24.14
N MET A 120 5.03 -5.10 -23.15
CA MET A 120 4.61 -5.37 -21.77
C MET A 120 3.10 -5.16 -21.68
N TYR A 121 2.39 -6.14 -21.14
CA TYR A 121 0.96 -6.08 -20.92
C TYR A 121 0.61 -6.71 -19.58
N VAL A 122 -0.48 -6.24 -18.98
CA VAL A 122 -0.96 -6.76 -17.70
C VAL A 122 -1.56 -8.15 -17.93
N ARG A 123 -1.00 -9.17 -17.29
CA ARG A 123 -1.51 -10.55 -17.28
C ARG A 123 -2.37 -10.85 -16.08
N GLY A 124 -2.21 -10.07 -15.03
CA GLY A 124 -2.95 -10.23 -13.80
C GLY A 124 -2.43 -9.37 -12.67
N ILE A 125 -2.89 -9.68 -11.49
CA ILE A 125 -2.55 -8.97 -10.26
C ILE A 125 -2.05 -9.99 -9.23
N GLN A 126 -0.90 -9.71 -8.62
CA GLN A 126 -0.49 -10.34 -7.39
C GLN A 126 -1.05 -9.53 -6.22
N THR A 127 -1.66 -10.20 -5.26
CA THR A 127 -2.11 -9.60 -3.99
C THR A 127 -1.35 -10.23 -2.84
N LEU A 128 -0.77 -9.38 -1.99
CA LEU A 128 -0.18 -9.75 -0.71
C LEU A 128 -1.13 -9.25 0.38
N ASP A 129 -1.72 -10.18 1.10
CA ASP A 129 -2.54 -9.94 2.29
C ASP A 129 -1.68 -10.25 3.52
N GLN A 130 -1.34 -9.22 4.31
CA GLN A 130 -0.27 -9.30 5.29
C GLN A 130 -0.74 -8.83 6.67
N THR A 131 -0.50 -9.68 7.68
CA THR A 131 -0.63 -9.32 9.09
C THR A 131 0.75 -8.99 9.65
N ILE A 132 0.92 -7.81 10.21
CA ILE A 132 2.17 -7.26 10.73
C ILE A 132 2.11 -7.17 12.24
N SER A 133 3.17 -7.62 12.92
CA SER A 133 3.36 -7.54 14.36
C SER A 133 4.60 -6.72 14.69
N MET A 134 4.41 -5.54 15.30
CA MET A 134 5.51 -4.70 15.78
C MET A 134 6.19 -5.37 16.98
N GLN A 135 7.49 -5.53 16.89
CA GLN A 135 8.34 -6.02 18.00
C GLN A 135 8.81 -4.84 18.87
N ASP A 136 9.24 -3.77 18.21
CA ASP A 136 9.67 -2.51 18.81
C ASP A 136 9.52 -1.34 17.79
N ALA A 137 10.11 -0.19 18.06
CA ALA A 137 10.04 0.98 17.17
C ALA A 137 10.80 0.80 15.84
N SER A 138 11.69 -0.19 15.76
CA SER A 138 12.62 -0.40 14.65
C SER A 138 12.50 -1.78 14.00
N HIS A 139 11.69 -2.68 14.56
CA HIS A 139 11.56 -4.05 14.07
C HIS A 139 10.10 -4.51 14.07
N TRP A 140 9.74 -5.25 13.05
CA TRP A 140 8.47 -5.97 13.00
C TRP A 140 8.61 -7.30 12.23
N THR A 141 7.64 -8.18 12.43
CA THR A 141 7.49 -9.44 11.70
C THR A 141 6.14 -9.49 11.03
N SER A 142 6.01 -10.28 9.98
CA SER A 142 4.71 -10.51 9.36
C SER A 142 4.55 -11.91 8.80
N ASP A 143 3.28 -12.30 8.69
CA ASP A 143 2.79 -13.42 7.90
C ASP A 143 1.95 -12.87 6.75
N ALA A 144 2.16 -13.39 5.55
CA ALA A 144 1.47 -12.96 4.34
C ALA A 144 0.93 -14.15 3.55
N LEU A 145 -0.30 -14.00 3.05
CA LEU A 145 -0.87 -14.82 1.99
C LEU A 145 -0.64 -14.09 0.65
N VAL A 146 -0.13 -14.82 -0.32
CA VAL A 146 0.12 -14.33 -1.69
C VAL A 146 -0.84 -15.03 -2.62
N THR A 147 -1.69 -14.27 -3.29
CA THR A 147 -2.63 -14.78 -4.30
C THR A 147 -2.41 -14.12 -5.64
N PHE A 148 -2.77 -14.81 -6.70
CA PHE A 148 -2.72 -14.30 -8.06
C PHE A 148 -4.12 -14.30 -8.66
N HIS A 149 -4.42 -13.26 -9.41
CA HIS A 149 -5.67 -13.12 -10.16
C HIS A 149 -5.32 -12.79 -11.61
N ASP A 150 -6.04 -13.37 -12.54
CA ASP A 150 -5.93 -13.00 -13.94
C ASP A 150 -6.64 -11.66 -14.23
N VAL A 151 -6.61 -11.21 -15.48
CA VAL A 151 -7.27 -9.96 -15.90
C VAL A 151 -8.80 -9.97 -15.78
N SER A 152 -9.41 -11.14 -15.63
CA SER A 152 -10.85 -11.28 -15.36
C SER A 152 -11.19 -11.22 -13.86
N GLY A 153 -10.16 -11.25 -13.00
CA GLY A 153 -10.28 -11.32 -11.55
C GLY A 153 -10.39 -12.74 -10.99
N ALA A 154 -10.29 -13.76 -11.85
CA ALA A 154 -10.31 -15.14 -11.38
C ALA A 154 -8.98 -15.49 -10.69
N THR A 155 -9.06 -16.21 -9.56
CA THR A 155 -7.86 -16.66 -8.84
C THR A 155 -7.10 -17.71 -9.65
N VAL A 156 -5.78 -17.47 -9.78
CA VAL A 156 -4.86 -18.37 -10.49
C VAL A 156 -3.97 -19.08 -9.45
N PRO A 157 -3.99 -20.41 -9.37
CA PRO A 157 -3.08 -21.14 -8.49
C PRO A 157 -1.64 -21.16 -9.06
N PRO A 158 -0.62 -21.39 -8.19
CA PRO A 158 -0.75 -21.62 -6.75
C PRO A 158 -0.79 -20.34 -5.95
N SER A 159 -1.50 -20.37 -4.82
CA SER A 159 -1.30 -19.37 -3.75
C SER A 159 0.00 -19.67 -3.00
N GLY A 160 0.60 -18.66 -2.40
CA GLY A 160 1.84 -18.78 -1.64
C GLY A 160 1.71 -18.19 -0.25
N CYS A 161 2.59 -18.58 0.65
CA CYS A 161 2.73 -17.98 1.96
C CYS A 161 4.15 -17.45 2.14
N ALA A 162 4.28 -16.37 2.90
CA ALA A 162 5.57 -15.79 3.21
C ALA A 162 5.60 -15.27 4.64
N LYS A 163 6.77 -15.32 5.25
CA LYS A 163 7.09 -14.61 6.47
C LYS A 163 8.11 -13.53 6.17
N ALA A 164 8.01 -12.42 6.87
CA ALA A 164 9.03 -11.38 6.75
C ALA A 164 9.50 -10.90 8.13
N THR A 165 10.76 -10.47 8.15
CA THR A 165 11.32 -9.64 9.21
C THR A 165 11.70 -8.31 8.62
N ALA A 166 11.47 -7.22 9.34
CA ALA A 166 11.74 -5.88 8.85
C ALA A 166 12.53 -5.05 9.85
N VAL A 167 13.38 -4.21 9.29
CA VAL A 167 14.17 -3.22 10.02
C VAL A 167 13.87 -1.85 9.45
N ARG A 168 13.70 -0.87 10.33
CA ARG A 168 13.48 0.53 9.94
C ARG A 168 14.73 1.09 9.25
N MET A 169 14.52 1.83 8.18
CA MET A 169 15.55 2.53 7.43
C MET A 169 15.82 3.93 7.99
#